data_85a51c7c3dbc78c969d3f9e4e1f5964f
#
_entry.id   85a51c7c3dbc78c969d3f9e4e1f5964f
#
_cell.length_a   1.000
_cell.length_b   1.000
_cell.length_c   1.000
_cell.angle_alpha   90.00
_cell.angle_beta   90.00
_cell.angle_gamma   90.00
#
_symmetry.space_group_name_H-M   'P 1'
#
loop_
_entity.id
_entity.type
_entity.pdbx_description
1 polymer ?
#
loop_
_entity_poly.entity_id
_entity_poly.type
_entity_poly.pdbx_seq_one_letter_code
_entity_poly.pdbx_strand_id
1 'polypeptide(L)'
;MLTLLLFVGRSLAQIPVQTVPPPPPPDQDAGKGQTGSHIKLNVNLVVLHTTVLDDRGKFVEGLTQENFRVYEDKVEQKLSLYKREDIPVSMGLVIDNSGSMRDKRPSVNEAALTLVQSSNPQDESFVVNFNDDFYLDLDKDFTNSIPELKEALERIDARGSTALYDAIIGSLDHLKKGKKEKKVLLIVTDGEDNVSRNSLEKTIREIQKTDTVIYTIGLLSQEIKRSAKNAKKALTEIALASGGVAYFPENVGDVHSICEQVAHDIRHQYTLGYYPLNIARDGSFRSVHVDVLPPRGKGKLVARTRNGYYAPMAAASTATGK
;
A
#
# COMPACT_ATOMS: atom_id res chain seq x y z
N MET A 1 -51.65 -41.64 56.77
CA MET A 1 -51.58 -40.16 56.68
C MET A 1 -50.95 -39.83 55.38
N LEU A 2 -51.77 -39.44 54.43
CA LEU A 2 -51.36 -39.19 53.04
C LEU A 2 -51.44 -37.68 52.84
N THR A 3 -50.26 -37.00 52.63
CA THR A 3 -50.16 -35.54 52.45
C THR A 3 -50.13 -35.23 50.97
N LEU A 4 -51.21 -34.61 50.51
CA LEU A 4 -51.43 -34.17 49.14
C LEU A 4 -50.72 -32.81 48.91
N LEU A 5 -49.69 -32.71 48.00
CA LEU A 5 -49.04 -31.49 47.58
C LEU A 5 -49.74 -30.96 46.34
N LEU A 6 -50.40 -29.80 46.51
CA LEU A 6 -50.99 -29.02 45.41
C LEU A 6 -49.90 -28.24 44.68
N PHE A 7 -49.75 -28.51 43.39
CA PHE A 7 -48.93 -27.68 42.44
C PHE A 7 -49.84 -26.57 41.90
N VAL A 8 -49.51 -25.33 42.25
CA VAL A 8 -50.11 -24.13 41.66
C VAL A 8 -49.29 -23.76 40.36
N GLY A 9 -49.87 -24.05 39.20
CA GLY A 9 -49.32 -23.63 37.91
C GLY A 9 -49.50 -22.13 37.71
N ARG A 10 -48.39 -21.40 37.58
CA ARG A 10 -48.42 -20.00 37.11
C ARG A 10 -48.46 -19.99 35.57
N SER A 11 -49.60 -19.50 35.05
CA SER A 11 -49.81 -19.20 33.64
C SER A 11 -48.97 -17.98 33.27
N LEU A 12 -48.02 -18.14 32.34
CA LEU A 12 -47.29 -17.03 31.73
C LEU A 12 -48.17 -16.44 30.63
N ALA A 13 -48.61 -15.20 30.83
CA ALA A 13 -49.32 -14.42 29.83
C ALA A 13 -48.39 -14.13 28.63
N GLN A 14 -48.75 -14.58 27.46
CA GLN A 14 -48.10 -14.22 26.20
C GLN A 14 -48.45 -12.77 25.84
N ILE A 15 -47.40 -11.94 25.70
CA ILE A 15 -47.50 -10.58 25.17
C ILE A 15 -47.75 -10.69 23.65
N PRO A 16 -48.78 -10.08 23.07
CA PRO A 16 -49.00 -10.13 21.64
C PRO A 16 -47.91 -9.28 20.92
N VAL A 17 -47.19 -9.91 19.99
CA VAL A 17 -46.29 -9.24 19.07
C VAL A 17 -47.13 -8.39 18.12
N GLN A 18 -47.03 -7.08 18.23
CA GLN A 18 -47.61 -6.16 17.27
C GLN A 18 -46.80 -6.25 15.96
N THR A 19 -47.39 -6.83 14.93
CA THR A 19 -46.88 -6.77 13.56
C THR A 19 -47.09 -5.38 13.00
N VAL A 20 -45.98 -4.65 12.77
CA VAL A 20 -45.99 -3.40 12.02
C VAL A 20 -46.37 -3.72 10.58
N PRO A 21 -47.40 -3.06 9.99
CA PRO A 21 -47.75 -3.28 8.58
C PRO A 21 -46.60 -2.81 7.68
N PRO A 22 -46.39 -3.48 6.53
CA PRO A 22 -45.37 -3.04 5.56
C PRO A 22 -45.73 -1.64 5.02
N PRO A 23 -44.69 -0.82 4.68
CA PRO A 23 -44.93 0.50 4.08
C PRO A 23 -45.68 0.35 2.75
N PRO A 24 -46.55 1.30 2.40
CA PRO A 24 -47.30 1.28 1.14
C PRO A 24 -46.33 1.34 -0.07
N PRO A 25 -46.69 0.73 -1.21
CA PRO A 25 -45.89 0.83 -2.41
C PRO A 25 -45.83 2.30 -2.88
N PRO A 26 -44.72 2.72 -3.51
CA PRO A 26 -44.58 4.09 -3.99
C PRO A 26 -45.63 4.38 -5.10
N ASP A 27 -46.33 5.49 -4.95
CA ASP A 27 -47.31 5.99 -5.90
C ASP A 27 -46.68 6.11 -7.30
N GLN A 28 -47.25 5.36 -8.25
CA GLN A 28 -47.08 5.61 -9.68
C GLN A 28 -48.14 6.64 -10.11
N ASP A 29 -47.80 7.91 -10.00
CA ASP A 29 -48.23 9.00 -10.88
C ASP A 29 -47.89 10.35 -10.26
N ALA A 30 -46.83 10.96 -10.78
CA ALA A 30 -46.70 12.41 -10.76
C ALA A 30 -45.71 12.88 -11.84
N GLY A 31 -46.25 13.32 -12.93
CA GLY A 31 -45.89 14.57 -13.61
C GLY A 31 -44.47 14.76 -14.11
N LYS A 32 -44.36 14.72 -15.42
CA LYS A 32 -43.42 15.44 -16.29
C LYS A 32 -42.76 16.67 -15.64
N GLY A 33 -41.42 16.70 -15.67
CA GLY A 33 -40.66 17.94 -15.71
C GLY A 33 -39.72 18.16 -14.55
N GLN A 34 -38.53 17.57 -14.65
CA GLN A 34 -37.27 18.26 -14.38
C GLN A 34 -36.15 17.29 -14.76
N THR A 35 -35.47 17.56 -15.88
CA THR A 35 -34.19 16.95 -16.23
C THR A 35 -33.15 17.44 -15.23
N GLY A 36 -33.19 16.87 -14.02
CA GLY A 36 -32.11 16.94 -13.07
C GLY A 36 -30.96 16.12 -13.62
N SER A 37 -30.01 16.81 -14.21
CA SER A 37 -28.70 16.23 -14.52
C SER A 37 -28.12 15.66 -13.21
N HIS A 38 -28.29 14.36 -13.01
CA HIS A 38 -27.56 13.64 -11.96
C HIS A 38 -26.10 13.64 -12.37
N ILE A 39 -25.38 14.70 -11.97
CA ILE A 39 -23.93 14.71 -12.03
C ILE A 39 -23.50 13.57 -11.11
N LYS A 40 -23.19 12.40 -11.66
CA LYS A 40 -22.46 11.35 -10.94
C LYS A 40 -21.07 11.92 -10.66
N LEU A 41 -20.89 12.55 -9.50
CA LEU A 41 -19.60 12.94 -8.97
C LEU A 41 -18.84 11.63 -8.72
N ASN A 42 -18.01 11.23 -9.69
CA ASN A 42 -17.16 10.09 -9.57
C ASN A 42 -15.91 10.52 -8.75
N VAL A 43 -16.12 10.74 -7.45
CA VAL A 43 -15.05 11.12 -6.52
C VAL A 43 -14.33 9.83 -6.10
N ASN A 44 -13.07 9.71 -6.47
CA ASN A 44 -12.25 8.57 -6.06
C ASN A 44 -11.84 8.74 -4.60
N LEU A 45 -12.01 7.68 -3.81
CA LEU A 45 -11.48 7.60 -2.46
C LEU A 45 -9.94 7.68 -2.52
N VAL A 46 -9.35 8.60 -1.78
CA VAL A 46 -7.90 8.65 -1.57
C VAL A 46 -7.56 7.77 -0.38
N VAL A 47 -6.73 6.76 -0.62
CA VAL A 47 -6.29 5.80 0.40
C VAL A 47 -4.85 6.12 0.83
N LEU A 48 -4.62 6.12 2.13
CA LEU A 48 -3.33 6.38 2.76
C LEU A 48 -2.97 5.20 3.66
N HIS A 49 -1.90 4.50 3.32
CA HIS A 49 -1.28 3.53 4.22
C HIS A 49 -0.35 4.30 5.16
N THR A 50 -0.65 4.27 6.44
CA THR A 50 -0.01 5.15 7.43
C THR A 50 0.60 4.32 8.55
N THR A 51 1.91 4.45 8.73
CA THR A 51 2.62 3.93 9.90
C THR A 51 2.73 5.03 10.96
N VAL A 52 2.45 4.69 12.22
CA VAL A 52 2.62 5.64 13.33
C VAL A 52 3.78 5.19 14.21
N LEU A 53 4.68 6.13 14.46
CA LEU A 53 5.89 5.89 15.26
C LEU A 53 5.92 6.84 16.47
N ASP A 54 6.48 6.38 17.57
CA ASP A 54 6.82 7.22 18.71
C ASP A 54 8.15 7.98 18.49
N ASP A 55 8.58 8.75 19.46
CA ASP A 55 9.83 9.52 19.46
C ASP A 55 11.09 8.65 19.40
N ARG A 56 10.98 7.35 19.67
CA ARG A 56 12.05 6.34 19.60
C ARG A 56 12.01 5.54 18.30
N GLY A 57 11.07 5.87 17.38
CA GLY A 57 10.87 5.15 16.13
C GLY A 57 10.16 3.80 16.29
N LYS A 58 9.54 3.52 17.45
CA LYS A 58 8.78 2.31 17.68
C LYS A 58 7.35 2.45 17.15
N PHE A 59 6.82 1.38 16.56
CA PHE A 59 5.44 1.33 16.10
C PHE A 59 4.43 1.57 17.23
N VAL A 60 3.45 2.42 16.95
CA VAL A 60 2.36 2.73 17.89
C VAL A 60 1.07 2.13 17.39
N GLU A 61 0.57 1.20 18.16
CA GLU A 61 -0.68 0.51 17.91
C GLU A 61 -1.79 1.01 18.85
N GLY A 62 -3.04 0.61 18.57
CA GLY A 62 -4.19 0.90 19.43
C GLY A 62 -4.76 2.30 19.27
N LEU A 63 -4.32 3.06 18.27
CA LEU A 63 -4.96 4.32 17.93
C LEU A 63 -6.34 4.07 17.30
N THR A 64 -7.23 5.04 17.44
CA THR A 64 -8.56 5.04 16.84
C THR A 64 -8.66 6.10 15.75
N GLN A 65 -9.72 6.11 14.97
CA GLN A 65 -9.95 7.11 13.93
C GLN A 65 -9.85 8.55 14.48
N GLU A 66 -10.25 8.78 15.71
CA GLU A 66 -10.24 10.11 16.37
C GLU A 66 -8.83 10.66 16.59
N ASN A 67 -7.81 9.79 16.59
CA ASN A 67 -6.42 10.20 16.71
C ASN A 67 -5.85 10.79 15.43
N PHE A 68 -6.51 10.67 14.29
CA PHE A 68 -5.97 11.09 13.01
C PHE A 68 -6.65 12.35 12.48
N ARG A 69 -5.83 13.27 11.95
CA ARG A 69 -6.27 14.41 11.14
C ARG A 69 -5.54 14.38 9.83
N VAL A 70 -6.28 14.37 8.73
CA VAL A 70 -5.73 14.32 7.37
C VAL A 70 -5.92 15.66 6.70
N TYR A 71 -4.89 16.16 6.06
CA TYR A 71 -4.91 17.41 5.32
C TYR A 71 -4.51 17.17 3.87
N GLU A 72 -5.27 17.74 2.94
CA GLU A 72 -4.93 17.86 1.52
C GLU A 72 -4.75 19.34 1.19
N ASP A 73 -3.58 19.71 0.66
CA ASP A 73 -3.22 21.11 0.38
C ASP A 73 -3.50 22.05 1.57
N LYS A 74 -3.20 21.57 2.79
CA LYS A 74 -3.43 22.24 4.09
C LYS A 74 -4.92 22.36 4.50
N VAL A 75 -5.85 21.81 3.75
CA VAL A 75 -7.27 21.77 4.08
C VAL A 75 -7.59 20.43 4.75
N GLU A 76 -8.17 20.47 5.95
CA GLU A 76 -8.56 19.26 6.68
C GLU A 76 -9.61 18.47 5.91
N GLN A 77 -9.43 17.17 5.83
CA GLN A 77 -10.29 16.22 5.13
C GLN A 77 -11.01 15.32 6.14
N LYS A 78 -12.29 15.07 5.89
CA LYS A 78 -13.07 14.16 6.72
C LYS A 78 -12.74 12.72 6.38
N LEU A 79 -12.25 11.93 7.36
CA LEU A 79 -12.03 10.50 7.18
C LEU A 79 -13.37 9.77 6.94
N SER A 80 -13.39 8.98 5.87
CA SER A 80 -14.52 8.13 5.46
C SER A 80 -14.17 6.65 5.57
N LEU A 81 -12.88 6.31 5.66
CA LEU A 81 -12.38 4.96 5.87
C LEU A 81 -11.30 4.98 6.95
N TYR A 82 -11.42 4.04 7.88
CA TYR A 82 -10.41 3.72 8.86
C TYR A 82 -10.39 2.21 9.05
N LYS A 83 -9.23 1.58 8.78
CA LYS A 83 -9.01 0.15 9.02
C LYS A 83 -7.69 -0.04 9.77
N ARG A 84 -7.65 -1.00 10.65
CA ARG A 84 -6.47 -1.46 11.39
C ARG A 84 -6.44 -2.99 11.36
N GLU A 85 -6.50 -3.57 10.21
CA GLU A 85 -6.50 -5.02 10.06
C GLU A 85 -5.26 -5.43 9.26
N ASP A 86 -4.74 -6.61 9.56
CA ASP A 86 -3.74 -7.27 8.71
C ASP A 86 -4.44 -7.74 7.42
N ILE A 87 -4.55 -6.81 6.46
CA ILE A 87 -5.17 -7.10 5.17
C ILE A 87 -4.13 -7.71 4.22
N PRO A 88 -4.50 -8.75 3.46
CA PRO A 88 -3.61 -9.34 2.48
C PRO A 88 -3.12 -8.33 1.43
N VAL A 89 -1.88 -8.53 0.96
CA VAL A 89 -1.24 -7.64 0.00
C VAL A 89 -0.91 -8.33 -1.32
N SER A 90 -0.87 -7.55 -2.43
CA SER A 90 -0.16 -7.95 -3.64
C SER A 90 1.24 -7.34 -3.58
N MET A 91 2.28 -8.17 -3.60
CA MET A 91 3.67 -7.77 -3.33
C MET A 91 4.57 -8.06 -4.54
N GLY A 92 5.37 -7.08 -4.95
CA GLY A 92 6.47 -7.26 -5.90
C GLY A 92 7.82 -7.31 -5.20
N LEU A 93 8.59 -8.35 -5.48
CA LEU A 93 10.01 -8.45 -5.12
C LEU A 93 10.84 -8.01 -6.33
N VAL A 94 11.44 -6.81 -6.25
CA VAL A 94 12.17 -6.17 -7.35
C VAL A 94 13.66 -6.22 -7.01
N ILE A 95 14.37 -7.16 -7.59
CA ILE A 95 15.70 -7.52 -7.15
C ILE A 95 16.74 -7.26 -8.25
N ASP A 96 17.75 -6.48 -7.88
CA ASP A 96 18.89 -6.18 -8.74
C ASP A 96 19.71 -7.43 -9.06
N ASN A 97 19.96 -7.65 -10.35
CA ASN A 97 20.79 -8.71 -10.92
C ASN A 97 21.97 -8.15 -11.70
N SER A 98 22.39 -6.91 -11.43
CA SER A 98 23.63 -6.34 -11.97
C SER A 98 24.85 -7.12 -11.54
N GLY A 99 25.96 -6.92 -12.24
CA GLY A 99 27.20 -7.69 -11.99
C GLY A 99 27.74 -7.57 -10.57
N SER A 100 27.54 -6.43 -9.90
CA SER A 100 27.98 -6.16 -8.52
C SER A 100 27.18 -6.92 -7.46
N MET A 101 25.98 -7.38 -7.81
CA MET A 101 25.12 -8.14 -6.90
C MET A 101 25.48 -9.63 -6.77
N ARG A 102 26.37 -10.15 -7.63
CA ARG A 102 26.66 -11.60 -7.72
C ARG A 102 26.85 -12.29 -6.39
N ASP A 103 27.75 -11.76 -5.55
CA ASP A 103 28.08 -12.37 -4.26
C ASP A 103 27.04 -12.08 -3.15
N LYS A 104 26.17 -11.09 -3.38
CA LYS A 104 25.12 -10.67 -2.42
C LYS A 104 23.80 -11.41 -2.65
N ARG A 105 23.55 -11.87 -3.87
CA ARG A 105 22.29 -12.49 -4.30
C ARG A 105 21.81 -13.64 -3.42
N PRO A 106 22.62 -14.61 -2.99
CA PRO A 106 22.12 -15.71 -2.14
C PRO A 106 21.48 -15.20 -0.86
N SER A 107 22.13 -14.27 -0.16
CA SER A 107 21.59 -13.68 1.08
C SER A 107 20.36 -12.80 0.83
N VAL A 108 20.34 -12.07 -0.29
CA VAL A 108 19.18 -11.24 -0.68
C VAL A 108 17.99 -12.12 -1.02
N ASN A 109 18.17 -13.21 -1.76
CA ASN A 109 17.09 -14.13 -2.12
C ASN A 109 16.50 -14.78 -0.86
N GLU A 110 17.33 -15.24 0.07
CA GLU A 110 16.91 -15.82 1.35
C GLU A 110 16.09 -14.82 2.17
N ALA A 111 16.56 -13.57 2.28
CA ALA A 111 15.87 -12.51 2.99
C ALA A 111 14.53 -12.13 2.34
N ALA A 112 14.46 -12.06 1.00
CA ALA A 112 13.23 -11.81 0.26
C ALA A 112 12.20 -12.94 0.48
N LEU A 113 12.64 -14.20 0.51
CA LEU A 113 11.77 -15.34 0.85
C LEU A 113 11.28 -15.28 2.30
N THR A 114 12.14 -14.85 3.24
CA THR A 114 11.75 -14.64 4.64
C THR A 114 10.65 -13.60 4.77
N LEU A 115 10.72 -12.49 4.03
CA LEU A 115 9.65 -11.50 3.99
C LEU A 115 8.31 -12.15 3.63
N VAL A 116 8.27 -12.95 2.54
CA VAL A 116 7.04 -13.61 2.09
C VAL A 116 6.55 -14.65 3.10
N GLN A 117 7.46 -15.45 3.68
CA GLN A 117 7.13 -16.46 4.70
C GLN A 117 6.58 -15.85 5.99
N SER A 118 7.09 -14.67 6.36
CA SER A 118 6.63 -13.91 7.54
C SER A 118 5.36 -13.09 7.26
N SER A 119 4.89 -13.08 6.02
CA SER A 119 3.73 -12.33 5.56
C SER A 119 2.42 -13.12 5.72
N ASN A 120 1.29 -12.50 5.39
CA ASN A 120 -0.02 -13.13 5.50
C ASN A 120 -0.12 -14.29 4.48
N PRO A 121 -0.59 -15.50 4.87
CA PRO A 121 -0.73 -16.63 3.94
C PRO A 121 -1.65 -16.36 2.72
N GLN A 122 -2.48 -15.31 2.81
CA GLN A 122 -3.35 -14.88 1.71
C GLN A 122 -2.70 -13.85 0.80
N ASP A 123 -1.45 -13.45 1.08
CA ASP A 123 -0.70 -12.56 0.20
C ASP A 123 -0.44 -13.24 -1.14
N GLU A 124 -0.28 -12.44 -2.16
CA GLU A 124 0.17 -12.89 -3.47
C GLU A 124 1.40 -12.08 -3.90
N SER A 125 2.38 -12.75 -4.46
CA SER A 125 3.65 -12.12 -4.79
C SER A 125 4.08 -12.39 -6.22
N PHE A 126 4.91 -11.50 -6.78
CA PHE A 126 5.63 -11.70 -8.03
C PHE A 126 7.09 -11.28 -7.87
N VAL A 127 7.93 -11.73 -8.80
CA VAL A 127 9.37 -11.43 -8.83
C VAL A 127 9.69 -10.67 -10.11
N VAL A 128 10.41 -9.57 -9.95
CA VAL A 128 11.10 -8.87 -11.03
C VAL A 128 12.59 -8.91 -10.74
N ASN A 129 13.34 -9.60 -11.56
CA ASN A 129 14.78 -9.44 -11.61
C ASN A 129 15.14 -8.38 -12.65
N PHE A 130 16.14 -7.55 -12.38
CA PHE A 130 16.54 -6.52 -13.34
C PHE A 130 18.06 -6.35 -13.39
N ASN A 131 18.54 -6.01 -14.58
CA ASN A 131 19.93 -5.64 -14.88
C ASN A 131 19.91 -4.56 -15.98
N ASP A 132 20.35 -4.87 -17.20
CA ASP A 132 20.23 -3.97 -18.36
C ASP A 132 18.76 -3.73 -18.80
N ASP A 133 17.87 -4.63 -18.41
CA ASP A 133 16.41 -4.59 -18.58
C ASP A 133 15.74 -5.23 -17.36
N PHE A 134 14.40 -5.28 -17.32
CA PHE A 134 13.67 -5.96 -16.25
C PHE A 134 12.88 -7.17 -16.77
N TYR A 135 12.75 -8.21 -15.93
CA TYR A 135 12.17 -9.49 -16.26
C TYR A 135 11.15 -9.90 -15.22
N LEU A 136 9.93 -10.24 -15.67
CA LEU A 136 8.90 -10.86 -14.85
C LEU A 136 9.15 -12.37 -14.85
N ASP A 137 9.68 -12.90 -13.75
CA ASP A 137 10.24 -14.25 -13.71
C ASP A 137 9.29 -15.33 -13.20
N LEU A 138 8.00 -15.06 -13.14
CA LEU A 138 6.95 -16.05 -12.92
C LEU A 138 6.23 -16.38 -14.22
N ASP A 139 5.81 -17.64 -14.36
CA ASP A 139 4.99 -18.10 -15.50
C ASP A 139 3.52 -17.64 -15.37
N LYS A 140 3.15 -17.05 -14.25
CA LYS A 140 1.84 -16.47 -13.94
C LYS A 140 1.99 -15.09 -13.31
N ASP A 141 0.92 -14.31 -13.27
CA ASP A 141 0.98 -12.95 -12.77
C ASP A 141 1.40 -12.88 -11.29
N PHE A 142 0.87 -13.77 -10.42
CA PHE A 142 1.16 -13.80 -8.98
C PHE A 142 1.15 -15.24 -8.45
N THR A 143 1.89 -15.46 -7.35
CA THR A 143 1.89 -16.73 -6.60
C THR A 143 1.99 -16.48 -5.10
N ASN A 144 1.58 -17.46 -4.30
CA ASN A 144 1.88 -17.58 -2.88
C ASN A 144 2.77 -18.80 -2.57
N SER A 145 3.28 -19.46 -3.60
CA SER A 145 4.14 -20.64 -3.52
C SER A 145 5.59 -20.24 -3.29
N ILE A 146 6.14 -20.53 -2.12
CA ILE A 146 7.55 -20.26 -1.80
C ILE A 146 8.52 -20.96 -2.78
N PRO A 147 8.30 -22.22 -3.18
CA PRO A 147 9.15 -22.86 -4.18
C PRO A 147 9.19 -22.12 -5.54
N GLU A 148 8.03 -21.66 -6.03
CA GLU A 148 7.96 -20.88 -7.29
C GLU A 148 8.67 -19.52 -7.16
N LEU A 149 8.51 -18.84 -6.03
CA LEU A 149 9.22 -17.57 -5.77
C LEU A 149 10.73 -17.78 -5.68
N LYS A 150 11.18 -18.88 -5.05
CA LYS A 150 12.60 -19.23 -4.99
C LYS A 150 13.17 -19.48 -6.39
N GLU A 151 12.48 -20.28 -7.20
CA GLU A 151 12.88 -20.53 -8.59
C GLU A 151 12.97 -19.23 -9.39
N ALA A 152 11.97 -18.35 -9.27
CA ALA A 152 11.94 -17.07 -9.96
C ALA A 152 13.11 -16.15 -9.53
N LEU A 153 13.44 -16.10 -8.23
CA LEU A 153 14.58 -15.34 -7.73
C LEU A 153 15.93 -15.85 -8.23
N GLU A 154 16.05 -17.15 -8.54
CA GLU A 154 17.28 -17.80 -8.99
C GLU A 154 17.39 -17.87 -10.52
N ARG A 155 16.38 -17.46 -11.27
CA ARG A 155 16.27 -17.68 -12.74
C ARG A 155 17.30 -16.92 -13.56
N ILE A 156 17.78 -15.76 -13.09
CA ILE A 156 18.67 -14.88 -13.84
C ILE A 156 20.02 -14.77 -13.16
N ASP A 157 21.10 -14.95 -13.95
CA ASP A 157 22.47 -14.73 -13.49
C ASP A 157 22.79 -13.23 -13.29
N ALA A 158 23.56 -12.93 -12.25
CA ALA A 158 24.01 -11.57 -11.97
C ALA A 158 25.03 -11.09 -13.01
N ARG A 159 24.64 -10.13 -13.85
CA ARG A 159 25.45 -9.53 -14.91
C ARG A 159 24.88 -8.21 -15.38
N GLY A 160 25.66 -7.44 -16.17
CA GLY A 160 25.19 -6.20 -16.80
C GLY A 160 25.10 -5.02 -15.84
N SER A 161 24.31 -4.04 -16.22
CA SER A 161 24.12 -2.73 -15.61
C SER A 161 22.88 -2.70 -14.70
N THR A 162 22.31 -1.52 -14.39
CA THR A 162 21.23 -1.35 -13.42
C THR A 162 20.12 -0.47 -13.99
N ALA A 163 19.02 -1.08 -14.48
CA ALA A 163 17.82 -0.40 -15.01
C ALA A 163 16.72 -0.28 -13.92
N LEU A 164 17.05 0.35 -12.80
CA LEU A 164 16.20 0.44 -11.61
C LEU A 164 14.86 1.13 -11.87
N TYR A 165 14.88 2.30 -12.55
CA TYR A 165 13.67 3.08 -12.74
C TYR A 165 12.69 2.40 -13.69
N ASP A 166 13.20 1.74 -14.74
CA ASP A 166 12.38 0.96 -15.66
C ASP A 166 11.76 -0.25 -14.95
N ALA A 167 12.53 -0.93 -14.09
CA ALA A 167 12.03 -2.04 -13.27
C ALA A 167 10.91 -1.61 -12.32
N ILE A 168 11.03 -0.44 -11.68
CA ILE A 168 9.99 0.11 -10.80
C ILE A 168 8.72 0.38 -11.60
N ILE A 169 8.81 1.07 -12.74
CA ILE A 169 7.63 1.42 -13.56
C ILE A 169 6.95 0.15 -14.08
N GLY A 170 7.73 -0.83 -14.56
CA GLY A 170 7.19 -2.12 -15.00
C GLY A 170 6.52 -2.89 -13.87
N SER A 171 7.08 -2.85 -12.66
CA SER A 171 6.50 -3.48 -11.47
C SER A 171 5.20 -2.80 -11.03
N LEU A 172 5.13 -1.46 -11.07
CA LEU A 172 3.89 -0.72 -10.77
C LEU A 172 2.78 -1.06 -11.78
N ASP A 173 3.13 -1.23 -13.06
CA ASP A 173 2.15 -1.63 -14.06
C ASP A 173 1.66 -3.06 -13.82
N HIS A 174 2.56 -3.99 -13.49
CA HIS A 174 2.19 -5.37 -13.17
C HIS A 174 1.32 -5.47 -11.92
N LEU A 175 1.57 -4.67 -10.88
CA LEU A 175 0.78 -4.61 -9.65
C LEU A 175 -0.71 -4.28 -9.88
N LYS A 176 -1.06 -3.62 -10.98
CA LYS A 176 -2.47 -3.35 -11.33
C LYS A 176 -3.29 -4.63 -11.54
N LYS A 177 -2.64 -5.75 -11.89
CA LYS A 177 -3.28 -7.06 -12.04
C LYS A 177 -3.51 -7.77 -10.70
N GLY A 178 -2.85 -7.31 -9.63
CA GLY A 178 -2.98 -7.88 -8.29
C GLY A 178 -4.41 -7.76 -7.75
N LYS A 179 -4.86 -8.76 -7.01
CA LYS A 179 -6.25 -8.88 -6.52
C LYS A 179 -6.44 -8.32 -5.12
N LYS A 180 -5.35 -8.03 -4.39
CA LYS A 180 -5.43 -7.50 -3.02
C LYS A 180 -5.56 -5.98 -3.04
N GLU A 181 -6.26 -5.43 -2.04
CA GLU A 181 -6.48 -3.97 -1.94
C GLU A 181 -5.15 -3.23 -1.72
N LYS A 182 -4.28 -3.75 -0.87
CA LYS A 182 -2.98 -3.14 -0.55
C LYS A 182 -1.89 -3.62 -1.51
N LYS A 183 -1.10 -2.69 -2.03
CA LYS A 183 -0.02 -2.93 -2.98
C LYS A 183 1.33 -2.56 -2.35
N VAL A 184 2.32 -3.43 -2.50
CA VAL A 184 3.65 -3.24 -1.91
C VAL A 184 4.73 -3.61 -2.93
N LEU A 185 5.83 -2.84 -2.98
CA LEU A 185 7.07 -3.23 -3.63
C LEU A 185 8.20 -3.27 -2.60
N LEU A 186 8.98 -4.34 -2.61
CA LEU A 186 10.30 -4.40 -1.99
C LEU A 186 11.35 -4.33 -3.10
N ILE A 187 12.22 -3.32 -3.05
CA ILE A 187 13.30 -3.10 -4.00
C ILE A 187 14.61 -3.35 -3.29
N VAL A 188 15.48 -4.19 -3.86
CA VAL A 188 16.84 -4.42 -3.35
C VAL A 188 17.83 -4.19 -4.48
N THR A 189 18.78 -3.27 -4.27
CA THR A 189 19.84 -2.91 -5.22
C THR A 189 21.12 -2.55 -4.47
N ASP A 190 22.26 -2.63 -5.13
CA ASP A 190 23.54 -2.18 -4.59
C ASP A 190 24.14 -1.00 -5.35
N GLY A 191 23.42 -0.44 -6.32
CA GLY A 191 23.95 0.58 -7.19
C GLY A 191 23.00 1.72 -7.54
N GLU A 192 23.56 2.67 -8.28
CA GLU A 192 22.85 3.76 -8.92
C GLU A 192 22.27 3.30 -10.26
N ASP A 193 21.08 3.78 -10.62
CA ASP A 193 20.53 3.60 -11.96
C ASP A 193 21.47 4.18 -13.01
N ASN A 194 21.79 3.41 -14.04
CA ASN A 194 22.73 3.85 -15.05
C ASN A 194 22.35 3.55 -16.51
N VAL A 195 21.22 2.82 -16.73
CA VAL A 195 20.78 2.45 -18.09
C VAL A 195 19.28 2.59 -18.33
N SER A 196 18.48 2.96 -17.33
CA SER A 196 17.03 3.15 -17.53
C SER A 196 16.73 4.21 -18.58
N ARG A 197 15.66 3.98 -19.33
CA ARG A 197 15.10 4.96 -20.29
C ARG A 197 14.27 6.04 -19.59
N ASN A 198 13.78 5.73 -18.39
CA ASN A 198 12.99 6.64 -17.56
C ASN A 198 13.89 7.37 -16.56
N SER A 199 13.52 8.61 -16.21
CA SER A 199 14.23 9.38 -15.18
C SER A 199 13.63 9.14 -13.78
N LEU A 200 14.38 9.51 -12.73
CA LEU A 200 13.91 9.47 -11.34
C LEU A 200 12.62 10.29 -11.17
N GLU A 201 12.54 11.50 -11.75
CA GLU A 201 11.36 12.37 -11.63
C GLU A 201 10.12 11.73 -12.23
N LYS A 202 10.27 11.06 -13.41
CA LYS A 202 9.17 10.35 -14.04
C LYS A 202 8.74 9.16 -13.16
N THR A 203 9.70 8.42 -12.63
CA THR A 203 9.43 7.27 -11.74
C THR A 203 8.68 7.71 -10.49
N ILE A 204 9.11 8.79 -9.82
CA ILE A 204 8.41 9.36 -8.66
C ILE A 204 6.99 9.78 -9.03
N ARG A 205 6.80 10.41 -10.19
CA ARG A 205 5.47 10.79 -10.68
C ARG A 205 4.55 9.58 -10.88
N GLU A 206 5.06 8.48 -11.45
CA GLU A 206 4.28 7.26 -11.62
C GLU A 206 3.95 6.60 -10.28
N ILE A 207 4.86 6.59 -9.32
CA ILE A 207 4.61 6.14 -7.95
C ILE A 207 3.47 6.94 -7.32
N GLN A 208 3.50 8.26 -7.40
CA GLN A 208 2.50 9.16 -6.81
C GLN A 208 1.11 9.10 -7.47
N LYS A 209 0.99 8.42 -8.61
CA LYS A 209 -0.33 8.09 -9.22
C LYS A 209 -0.97 6.83 -8.63
N THR A 210 -0.22 6.08 -7.81
CA THR A 210 -0.67 4.83 -7.19
C THR A 210 -0.79 4.99 -5.68
N ASP A 211 -1.37 4.00 -5.01
CA ASP A 211 -1.38 3.84 -3.55
C ASP A 211 -0.35 2.79 -3.08
N THR A 212 0.55 2.38 -3.96
CA THR A 212 1.60 1.39 -3.68
C THR A 212 2.59 1.92 -2.65
N VAL A 213 2.86 1.14 -1.61
CA VAL A 213 3.94 1.42 -0.63
C VAL A 213 5.23 0.76 -1.11
N ILE A 214 6.33 1.52 -1.17
CA ILE A 214 7.62 1.03 -1.68
C ILE A 214 8.66 1.07 -0.57
N TYR A 215 9.21 -0.10 -0.27
CA TYR A 215 10.38 -0.26 0.59
C TYR A 215 11.62 -0.43 -0.28
N THR A 216 12.71 0.23 0.07
CA THR A 216 13.97 0.10 -0.66
C THR A 216 15.09 -0.32 0.28
N ILE A 217 15.93 -1.25 -0.16
CA ILE A 217 17.15 -1.69 0.54
C ILE A 217 18.34 -1.43 -0.38
N GLY A 218 19.20 -0.48 0.02
CA GLY A 218 20.40 -0.10 -0.73
C GLY A 218 21.66 -0.69 -0.09
N LEU A 219 22.30 -1.66 -0.75
CA LEU A 219 23.53 -2.33 -0.30
C LEU A 219 24.78 -1.56 -0.73
N LEU A 220 24.88 -0.28 -0.34
CA LEU A 220 25.80 0.71 -0.92
C LEU A 220 27.18 0.76 -0.26
N SER A 221 27.50 -0.12 0.69
CA SER A 221 28.74 -0.05 1.47
C SER A 221 30.01 -0.24 0.65
N GLN A 222 29.92 -0.90 -0.52
CA GLN A 222 31.06 -1.16 -1.41
C GLN A 222 31.12 -0.21 -2.60
N GLU A 223 30.13 0.69 -2.73
CA GLU A 223 30.04 1.63 -3.83
C GLU A 223 31.00 2.82 -3.69
N ILE A 224 31.37 3.41 -4.84
CA ILE A 224 32.12 4.66 -4.88
C ILE A 224 31.27 5.75 -4.20
N LYS A 225 31.88 6.55 -3.32
CA LYS A 225 31.19 7.55 -2.48
C LYS A 225 30.17 8.44 -3.24
N ARG A 226 30.47 8.83 -4.49
CA ARG A 226 29.57 9.65 -5.30
C ARG A 226 28.35 8.87 -5.75
N SER A 227 28.55 7.66 -6.29
CA SER A 227 27.49 6.76 -6.74
C SER A 227 26.61 6.34 -5.55
N ALA A 228 27.21 5.94 -4.42
CA ALA A 228 26.49 5.63 -3.19
C ALA A 228 25.60 6.80 -2.72
N LYS A 229 26.09 8.04 -2.80
CA LYS A 229 25.31 9.23 -2.43
C LYS A 229 24.11 9.43 -3.34
N ASN A 230 24.28 9.27 -4.66
CA ASN A 230 23.22 9.44 -5.65
C ASN A 230 22.17 8.32 -5.49
N ALA A 231 22.60 7.06 -5.40
CA ALA A 231 21.74 5.93 -5.16
C ALA A 231 20.93 6.08 -3.85
N LYS A 232 21.60 6.47 -2.76
CA LYS A 232 20.95 6.72 -1.47
C LYS A 232 19.88 7.80 -1.58
N LYS A 233 20.15 8.90 -2.29
CA LYS A 233 19.18 9.97 -2.52
C LYS A 233 17.97 9.45 -3.30
N ALA A 234 18.21 8.78 -4.44
CA ALA A 234 17.15 8.27 -5.30
C ALA A 234 16.25 7.25 -4.56
N LEU A 235 16.84 6.27 -3.88
CA LEU A 235 16.10 5.26 -3.11
C LEU A 235 15.29 5.88 -1.97
N THR A 236 15.85 6.91 -1.31
CA THR A 236 15.12 7.64 -0.26
C THR A 236 13.93 8.41 -0.84
N GLU A 237 14.09 9.11 -1.96
CA GLU A 237 13.01 9.85 -2.62
C GLU A 237 11.89 8.91 -3.11
N ILE A 238 12.24 7.75 -3.69
CA ILE A 238 11.29 6.71 -4.12
C ILE A 238 10.46 6.20 -2.93
N ALA A 239 11.12 5.81 -1.84
CA ALA A 239 10.43 5.31 -0.65
C ALA A 239 9.51 6.38 -0.03
N LEU A 240 10.02 7.60 0.17
CA LEU A 240 9.24 8.69 0.76
C LEU A 240 8.03 9.10 -0.08
N ALA A 241 8.14 9.08 -1.41
CA ALA A 241 7.03 9.41 -2.29
C ALA A 241 5.83 8.48 -2.10
N SER A 242 6.07 7.24 -1.72
CA SER A 242 5.06 6.19 -1.50
C SER A 242 4.61 6.03 -0.04
N GLY A 243 5.31 6.65 0.92
CA GLY A 243 5.08 6.44 2.36
C GLY A 243 5.82 5.24 2.95
N GLY A 244 6.72 4.61 2.20
CA GLY A 244 7.59 3.53 2.67
C GLY A 244 8.87 4.00 3.34
N VAL A 245 9.87 3.11 3.41
CA VAL A 245 11.17 3.34 4.07
C VAL A 245 12.32 2.90 3.18
N ALA A 246 13.41 3.67 3.21
CA ALA A 246 14.67 3.29 2.61
C ALA A 246 15.65 2.83 3.70
N TYR A 247 16.18 1.64 3.53
CA TYR A 247 17.17 1.04 4.43
C TYR A 247 18.54 0.98 3.74
N PHE A 248 19.60 1.22 4.52
CA PHE A 248 20.96 1.23 4.00
C PHE A 248 21.87 0.45 4.96
N PRO A 249 21.76 -0.90 4.97
CA PRO A 249 22.60 -1.72 5.85
C PRO A 249 24.08 -1.63 5.46
N GLU A 250 24.95 -1.72 6.46
CA GLU A 250 26.40 -1.80 6.23
C GLU A 250 26.82 -3.20 5.79
N ASN A 251 26.10 -4.23 6.24
CA ASN A 251 26.38 -5.63 5.92
C ASN A 251 25.19 -6.29 5.23
N VAL A 252 25.46 -7.16 4.25
CA VAL A 252 24.43 -7.94 3.55
C VAL A 252 23.63 -8.81 4.52
N GLY A 253 24.27 -9.33 5.59
CA GLY A 253 23.59 -10.12 6.62
C GLY A 253 22.45 -9.41 7.35
N ASP A 254 22.45 -8.07 7.37
CA ASP A 254 21.40 -7.29 8.03
C ASP A 254 20.09 -7.25 7.19
N VAL A 255 20.13 -7.65 5.90
CA VAL A 255 18.95 -7.64 5.00
C VAL A 255 17.84 -8.53 5.55
N HIS A 256 18.18 -9.65 6.18
CA HIS A 256 17.20 -10.56 6.78
C HIS A 256 16.35 -9.85 7.85
N SER A 257 16.99 -9.21 8.83
CA SER A 257 16.30 -8.47 9.89
C SER A 257 15.51 -7.28 9.36
N ILE A 258 15.98 -6.63 8.29
CA ILE A 258 15.26 -5.56 7.61
C ILE A 258 14.00 -6.11 6.94
N CYS A 259 14.06 -7.27 6.28
CA CYS A 259 12.89 -7.91 5.67
C CYS A 259 11.84 -8.29 6.72
N GLU A 260 12.25 -8.80 7.89
CA GLU A 260 11.34 -9.03 9.02
C GLU A 260 10.68 -7.73 9.51
N GLN A 261 11.45 -6.65 9.60
CA GLN A 261 10.94 -5.33 9.98
C GLN A 261 9.96 -4.78 8.94
N VAL A 262 10.23 -4.97 7.65
CA VAL A 262 9.32 -4.60 6.56
C VAL A 262 8.01 -5.41 6.64
N ALA A 263 8.10 -6.73 6.88
CA ALA A 263 6.92 -7.57 7.07
C ALA A 263 6.06 -7.07 8.25
N HIS A 264 6.71 -6.73 9.37
CA HIS A 264 6.05 -6.15 10.53
C HIS A 264 5.39 -4.81 10.20
N ASP A 265 6.08 -3.91 9.50
CA ASP A 265 5.54 -2.60 9.11
C ASP A 265 4.30 -2.74 8.21
N ILE A 266 4.37 -3.60 7.20
CA ILE A 266 3.24 -3.87 6.29
C ILE A 266 1.97 -4.27 7.06
N ARG A 267 2.09 -5.05 8.13
CA ARG A 267 0.95 -5.56 8.92
C ARG A 267 0.38 -4.56 9.92
N HIS A 268 1.20 -3.61 10.39
CA HIS A 268 0.84 -2.70 11.47
C HIS A 268 0.47 -1.29 10.98
N GLN A 269 0.25 -1.11 9.68
CA GLN A 269 -0.20 0.15 9.10
C GLN A 269 -1.70 0.38 9.33
N TYR A 270 -2.04 1.64 9.57
CA TYR A 270 -3.41 2.12 9.51
C TYR A 270 -3.77 2.44 8.06
N THR A 271 -4.92 2.00 7.60
CA THR A 271 -5.48 2.40 6.30
C THR A 271 -6.50 3.50 6.55
N LEU A 272 -6.17 4.71 6.12
CA LEU A 272 -7.01 5.88 6.18
C LEU A 272 -7.55 6.20 4.80
N GLY A 273 -8.80 6.65 4.71
CA GLY A 273 -9.37 7.06 3.43
C GLY A 273 -10.29 8.26 3.58
N TYR A 274 -10.27 9.13 2.57
CA TYR A 274 -11.12 10.30 2.50
C TYR A 274 -11.57 10.59 1.06
N TYR A 275 -12.70 11.25 0.91
CA TYR A 275 -13.12 11.79 -0.36
C TYR A 275 -12.64 13.24 -0.44
N PRO A 276 -11.80 13.62 -1.43
CA PRO A 276 -11.26 14.96 -1.54
C PRO A 276 -12.35 16.03 -1.63
N LEU A 277 -12.21 17.09 -0.83
CA LEU A 277 -13.06 18.30 -0.96
C LEU A 277 -12.81 19.00 -2.29
N ASN A 278 -11.57 18.98 -2.77
CA ASN A 278 -11.25 19.45 -4.11
C ASN A 278 -11.52 18.34 -5.13
N ILE A 279 -12.64 18.41 -5.81
CA ILE A 279 -13.12 17.42 -6.79
C ILE A 279 -12.56 17.63 -8.21
N ALA A 280 -11.70 18.63 -8.44
CA ALA A 280 -11.14 18.91 -9.77
C ALA A 280 -10.34 17.71 -10.29
N ARG A 281 -10.58 17.33 -11.52
CA ARG A 281 -9.90 16.24 -12.25
C ARG A 281 -8.94 16.83 -13.27
N ASP A 282 -7.92 17.53 -12.79
CA ASP A 282 -7.02 18.37 -13.55
C ASP A 282 -5.59 17.81 -13.68
N GLY A 283 -5.34 16.63 -13.09
CA GLY A 283 -4.02 16.02 -13.09
C GLY A 283 -3.00 16.77 -12.22
N SER A 284 -3.43 17.73 -11.40
CA SER A 284 -2.55 18.46 -10.50
C SER A 284 -2.05 17.59 -9.35
N PHE A 285 -0.85 17.90 -8.84
CA PHE A 285 -0.34 17.28 -7.63
C PHE A 285 -1.04 17.89 -6.40
N ARG A 286 -1.42 17.03 -5.46
CA ARG A 286 -2.04 17.37 -4.19
C ARG A 286 -1.20 16.87 -3.06
N SER A 287 -0.74 17.80 -2.22
CA SER A 287 0.04 17.45 -1.03
C SER A 287 -0.85 16.83 0.04
N VAL A 288 -0.35 15.80 0.71
CA VAL A 288 -1.05 15.14 1.81
C VAL A 288 -0.20 15.18 3.07
N HIS A 289 -0.84 15.47 4.19
CA HIS A 289 -0.24 15.43 5.51
C HIS A 289 -1.17 14.77 6.50
N VAL A 290 -0.62 13.96 7.42
CA VAL A 290 -1.38 13.31 8.49
C VAL A 290 -0.78 13.69 9.83
N ASP A 291 -1.60 14.32 10.67
CA ASP A 291 -1.30 14.56 12.08
C ASP A 291 -1.87 13.44 12.94
N VAL A 292 -1.13 13.06 13.97
CA VAL A 292 -1.57 12.09 14.96
C VAL A 292 -1.65 12.74 16.33
N LEU A 293 -2.86 12.74 16.88
CA LEU A 293 -3.12 13.21 18.24
C LEU A 293 -2.79 12.09 19.23
N PRO A 294 -1.77 12.25 20.08
CA PRO A 294 -1.39 11.18 21.00
C PRO A 294 -2.47 10.98 22.06
N PRO A 295 -2.78 9.72 22.42
CA PRO A 295 -3.58 9.43 23.61
C PRO A 295 -2.94 10.00 24.88
N ARG A 296 -3.75 10.21 25.93
CA ARG A 296 -3.26 10.73 27.22
C ARG A 296 -2.07 9.90 27.73
N GLY A 297 -0.98 10.58 28.10
CA GLY A 297 0.23 9.93 28.63
C GLY A 297 1.19 9.38 27.56
N LYS A 298 0.89 9.50 26.27
CA LYS A 298 1.81 9.22 25.16
C LYS A 298 2.54 10.51 24.74
N GLY A 299 3.81 10.39 24.40
CA GLY A 299 4.63 11.47 23.83
C GLY A 299 4.21 11.84 22.40
N LYS A 300 5.04 12.63 21.73
CA LYS A 300 4.82 13.01 20.33
C LYS A 300 4.80 11.78 19.44
N LEU A 301 3.83 11.70 18.54
CA LEU A 301 3.70 10.67 17.52
C LEU A 301 3.96 11.27 16.14
N VAL A 302 4.50 10.43 15.24
CA VAL A 302 4.80 10.81 13.86
C VAL A 302 4.09 9.84 12.93
N ALA A 303 3.27 10.37 12.03
CA ALA A 303 2.69 9.61 10.94
C ALA A 303 3.67 9.56 9.75
N ARG A 304 3.87 8.37 9.19
CA ARG A 304 4.57 8.16 7.92
C ARG A 304 3.56 7.63 6.91
N THR A 305 3.36 8.38 5.85
CA THR A 305 2.47 8.06 4.73
C THR A 305 2.99 8.76 3.46
N ARG A 306 2.41 8.50 2.31
CA ARG A 306 2.77 9.24 1.09
C ARG A 306 2.56 10.74 1.28
N ASN A 307 3.44 11.54 0.67
CA ASN A 307 3.44 13.00 0.79
C ASN A 307 2.44 13.70 -0.14
N GLY A 308 1.78 12.98 -1.02
CA GLY A 308 0.82 13.49 -1.98
C GLY A 308 0.50 12.51 -3.10
N TYR A 309 -0.34 12.96 -4.01
CA TYR A 309 -0.75 12.18 -5.18
C TYR A 309 -1.13 13.11 -6.35
N TYR A 310 -1.19 12.56 -7.55
CA TYR A 310 -1.73 13.27 -8.71
C TYR A 310 -3.23 13.01 -8.83
N ALA A 311 -4.03 14.08 -8.87
CA ALA A 311 -5.46 13.99 -9.12
C ALA A 311 -5.73 13.31 -10.47
N PRO A 312 -6.80 12.52 -10.61
CA PRO A 312 -7.17 11.94 -11.90
C PRO A 312 -7.39 13.04 -12.95
N MET A 313 -7.07 12.76 -14.19
CA MET A 313 -7.48 13.63 -15.30
C MET A 313 -8.93 13.33 -15.70
N ALA A 314 -9.68 14.35 -16.07
CA ALA A 314 -10.95 14.14 -16.73
C ALA A 314 -10.71 13.35 -18.03
N ALA A 315 -11.55 12.33 -18.29
CA ALA A 315 -11.50 11.66 -19.59
C ALA A 315 -11.73 12.71 -20.71
N ALA A 316 -10.87 12.74 -21.72
CA ALA A 316 -11.10 13.57 -22.89
C ALA A 316 -12.47 13.20 -23.46
N SER A 317 -13.40 14.18 -23.52
CA SER A 317 -14.66 13.96 -24.20
C SER A 317 -14.32 13.74 -25.68
N THR A 318 -14.47 12.52 -26.17
CA THR A 318 -14.50 12.26 -27.61
C THR A 318 -15.76 12.95 -28.13
N ALA A 319 -15.62 14.22 -28.54
CA ALA A 319 -16.63 14.88 -29.33
C ALA A 319 -16.69 14.13 -30.66
N THR A 320 -17.59 13.16 -30.77
CA THR A 320 -18.03 12.62 -32.04
C THR A 320 -18.79 13.77 -32.75
N GLY A 321 -18.02 14.55 -33.50
CA GLY A 321 -18.60 15.44 -34.49
C GLY A 321 -19.39 14.60 -35.53
N LYS A 322 -20.67 14.84 -35.61
CA LYS A 322 -21.48 14.47 -36.77
C LYS A 322 -21.21 15.46 -37.87
#